data_2d2737dcfd9da22e7e8d263b13b2eb77
#
_entry.id   2d2737dcfd9da22e7e8d263b13b2eb77
#
_cell.length_a   1.000
_cell.length_b   1.000
_cell.length_c   1.000
_cell.angle_alpha   90.00
_cell.angle_beta   90.00
_cell.angle_gamma   90.00
#
_symmetry.space_group_name_H-M   'P 1'
#
loop_
_entity.id
_entity.type
_entity.pdbx_description
1 polymer ?
#
loop_
_entity_poly.entity_id
_entity_poly.type
_entity_poly.pdbx_seq_one_letter_code
_entity_poly.pdbx_strand_id
1 'polypeptide(L)'
;MTGSFVRALFDEAPPGTFAEGYVFIASPDLTEAETDPDAGYWHCDIAGEDRLTWSAKVYELFGLPTGSPIVREQIVALYEECSREALQRVRKYALSRAYGFILDAAIEPAASEARWIRILAVPILAERRIGALHGLKRKL
;
A
#
# COMPACT_ATOMS: atom_id res chain seq x y z
N MET A 1 -21.88 -13.12 1.51
CA MET A 1 -21.48 -11.99 1.05
C MET A 1 -20.10 -11.90 0.74
N THR A 2 -19.88 -11.69 -0.35
CA THR A 2 -18.72 -11.85 -0.59
C THR A 2 -17.94 -10.77 -0.81
N GLY A 3 -17.01 -10.54 -1.06
CA GLY A 3 -16.11 -9.55 -1.26
C GLY A 3 -16.47 -8.26 -0.65
N SER A 4 -15.61 -7.52 -0.12
CA SER A 4 -15.93 -6.22 0.39
C SER A 4 -15.99 -5.22 -0.75
N PHE A 5 -16.69 -4.12 -0.50
CA PHE A 5 -16.71 -2.99 -1.41
C PHE A 5 -15.29 -2.47 -1.67
N VAL A 6 -14.46 -2.49 -0.63
CA VAL A 6 -13.06 -2.05 -0.70
C VAL A 6 -12.26 -2.91 -1.65
N ARG A 7 -12.42 -4.25 -1.58
CA ARG A 7 -11.72 -5.15 -2.49
C ARG A 7 -12.16 -4.95 -3.93
N ALA A 8 -13.46 -4.65 -4.15
CA ALA A 8 -13.93 -4.35 -5.49
C ALA A 8 -13.30 -3.06 -6.02
N LEU A 9 -13.17 -2.04 -5.19
CA LEU A 9 -12.47 -0.83 -5.59
C LEU A 9 -11.00 -1.10 -5.91
N PHE A 10 -10.34 -1.89 -5.08
CA PHE A 10 -8.94 -2.22 -5.29
C PHE A 10 -8.73 -3.02 -6.57
N ASP A 11 -9.56 -4.02 -6.79
CA ASP A 11 -9.38 -4.95 -7.91
C ASP A 11 -9.89 -4.41 -9.24
N GLU A 12 -11.00 -3.66 -9.23
CA GLU A 12 -11.72 -3.35 -10.45
C GLU A 12 -11.83 -1.88 -10.84
N ALA A 13 -11.61 -0.96 -9.93
CA ALA A 13 -11.75 0.44 -10.28
C ALA A 13 -10.70 0.85 -11.33
N PRO A 14 -11.12 1.48 -12.44
CA PRO A 14 -10.15 1.91 -13.46
C PRO A 14 -9.23 2.99 -12.92
N PRO A 15 -8.05 3.16 -13.53
CA PRO A 15 -7.19 4.29 -13.20
C PRO A 15 -7.96 5.60 -13.34
N GLY A 16 -7.76 6.51 -12.39
CA GLY A 16 -8.46 7.79 -12.40
C GLY A 16 -9.82 7.79 -11.73
N THR A 17 -10.25 6.66 -11.16
CA THR A 17 -11.53 6.59 -10.43
C THR A 17 -11.57 7.53 -9.24
N PHE A 18 -10.46 7.66 -8.52
CA PHE A 18 -10.40 8.51 -7.33
C PHE A 18 -9.97 9.91 -7.73
N ALA A 19 -10.81 10.91 -7.42
CA ALA A 19 -10.56 12.29 -7.86
C ALA A 19 -9.17 12.82 -7.51
N GLU A 20 -8.66 12.47 -6.33
CA GLU A 20 -7.35 12.91 -5.90
C GLU A 20 -6.31 11.80 -5.88
N GLY A 21 -6.63 10.66 -6.45
CA GLY A 21 -5.73 9.51 -6.47
C GLY A 21 -5.88 8.59 -5.28
N TYR A 22 -6.75 8.91 -4.32
CA TYR A 22 -6.91 8.10 -3.11
C TYR A 22 -8.32 8.18 -2.53
N VAL A 23 -8.63 7.24 -1.65
CA VAL A 23 -9.86 7.23 -0.87
C VAL A 23 -9.56 6.65 0.50
N PHE A 24 -10.11 7.24 1.57
CA PHE A 24 -9.98 6.71 2.92
C PHE A 24 -11.09 5.72 3.24
N ILE A 25 -10.77 4.78 4.14
CA ILE A 25 -11.70 3.75 4.60
C ILE A 25 -11.80 3.89 6.11
N ALA A 26 -12.95 4.38 6.59
CA ALA A 26 -13.09 4.73 8.01
C ALA A 26 -13.14 3.53 8.95
N SER A 27 -13.62 2.39 8.47
CA SER A 27 -13.72 1.17 9.30
C SER A 27 -13.25 -0.02 8.49
N PRO A 28 -11.94 -0.11 8.22
CA PRO A 28 -11.42 -1.19 7.40
C PRO A 28 -11.47 -2.52 8.14
N ASP A 29 -11.69 -3.59 7.37
CA ASP A 29 -11.68 -4.95 7.88
C ASP A 29 -10.29 -5.53 7.59
N LEU A 30 -9.67 -6.19 8.56
CA LEU A 30 -8.36 -6.82 8.37
C LEU A 30 -8.35 -7.83 7.23
N THR A 31 -9.48 -8.48 6.97
CA THR A 31 -9.57 -9.46 5.89
C THR A 31 -9.44 -8.82 4.52
N GLU A 32 -9.63 -7.49 4.43
CA GLU A 32 -9.48 -6.79 3.16
C GLU A 32 -8.04 -6.79 2.67
N ALA A 33 -7.10 -7.06 3.56
CA ALA A 33 -5.68 -7.14 3.21
C ALA A 33 -5.20 -8.57 3.00
N GLU A 34 -6.11 -9.55 2.90
CA GLU A 34 -5.72 -10.93 2.65
C GLU A 34 -5.07 -11.09 1.28
N THR A 35 -4.21 -12.07 1.18
CA THR A 35 -3.45 -12.32 -0.03
C THR A 35 -4.35 -12.55 -1.24
N ASP A 36 -3.83 -12.19 -2.38
CA ASP A 36 -4.52 -12.24 -3.66
C ASP A 36 -3.51 -12.73 -4.69
N PRO A 37 -3.84 -13.68 -5.57
CA PRO A 37 -2.88 -14.18 -6.54
C PRO A 37 -2.40 -13.13 -7.53
N ASP A 38 -3.18 -12.07 -7.74
CA ASP A 38 -2.83 -11.01 -8.69
C ASP A 38 -2.21 -9.78 -8.05
N ALA A 39 -2.03 -9.80 -6.73
CA ALA A 39 -1.45 -8.67 -6.00
C ALA A 39 -0.42 -9.15 -4.99
N GLY A 40 0.53 -8.29 -4.70
CA GLY A 40 1.53 -8.59 -3.70
C GLY A 40 1.09 -8.13 -2.32
N TYR A 41 1.51 -8.86 -1.29
CA TYR A 41 1.24 -8.52 0.10
C TYR A 41 2.40 -7.74 0.69
N TRP A 42 2.10 -6.71 1.48
CA TRP A 42 3.10 -5.94 2.19
C TRP A 42 2.68 -5.69 3.63
N HIS A 43 3.67 -5.50 4.49
CA HIS A 43 3.47 -5.23 5.90
C HIS A 43 4.52 -4.23 6.34
N CYS A 44 4.11 -3.22 7.10
CA CYS A 44 5.01 -2.23 7.68
C CYS A 44 4.80 -2.23 9.20
N ASP A 45 5.82 -2.63 9.94
CA ASP A 45 5.76 -2.69 11.39
C ASP A 45 6.10 -1.32 11.97
N ILE A 46 5.07 -0.51 12.20
CA ILE A 46 5.25 0.86 12.67
C ILE A 46 5.87 0.90 14.07
N ALA A 47 5.45 -0.01 14.95
CA ALA A 47 6.03 -0.10 16.28
C ALA A 47 7.47 -0.60 16.25
N GLY A 48 7.88 -1.27 15.16
CA GLY A 48 9.23 -1.80 14.96
C GLY A 48 10.04 -0.99 13.97
N GLU A 49 10.01 0.33 14.06
CA GLU A 49 10.81 1.24 13.24
C GLU A 49 10.49 1.17 11.74
N ASP A 50 9.22 1.00 11.42
CA ASP A 50 8.75 0.92 10.04
C ASP A 50 9.39 -0.23 9.25
N ARG A 51 9.66 -1.35 9.92
CA ARG A 51 10.24 -2.51 9.24
C ARG A 51 9.27 -3.05 8.19
N LEU A 52 9.77 -3.19 6.97
CA LEU A 52 8.96 -3.67 5.84
C LEU A 52 9.14 -5.17 5.62
N THR A 53 8.04 -5.83 5.28
CA THR A 53 8.04 -7.22 4.84
C THR A 53 7.21 -7.27 3.55
N TRP A 54 7.75 -7.88 2.51
CA TRP A 54 7.12 -7.95 1.19
C TRP A 54 7.02 -9.38 0.70
N SER A 55 5.93 -9.69 -0.01
CA SER A 55 5.88 -10.93 -0.78
C SER A 55 6.72 -10.76 -2.04
N ALA A 56 7.01 -11.86 -2.71
CA ALA A 56 7.81 -11.84 -3.94
C ALA A 56 7.23 -10.88 -4.98
N LYS A 57 5.92 -10.82 -5.10
CA LYS A 57 5.26 -9.98 -6.10
C LYS A 57 5.51 -8.48 -5.86
N VAL A 58 5.64 -8.04 -4.61
CA VAL A 58 5.95 -6.63 -4.34
C VAL A 58 7.38 -6.32 -4.74
N TYR A 59 8.32 -7.24 -4.48
CA TYR A 59 9.69 -7.06 -4.96
C TYR A 59 9.69 -6.90 -6.49
N GLU A 60 8.91 -7.72 -7.18
CA GLU A 60 8.82 -7.65 -8.63
C GLU A 60 8.28 -6.31 -9.11
N LEU A 61 7.25 -5.78 -8.43
CA LEU A 61 6.68 -4.47 -8.78
C LEU A 61 7.73 -3.37 -8.71
N PHE A 62 8.62 -3.42 -7.73
CA PHE A 62 9.64 -2.40 -7.53
C PHE A 62 10.96 -2.69 -8.22
N GLY A 63 11.03 -3.79 -8.97
CA GLY A 63 12.25 -4.13 -9.71
C GLY A 63 13.42 -4.50 -8.85
N LEU A 64 13.17 -5.06 -7.67
CA LEU A 64 14.21 -5.47 -6.74
C LEU A 64 14.27 -6.98 -6.61
N PRO A 65 15.47 -7.56 -6.38
CA PRO A 65 15.58 -9.00 -6.19
C PRO A 65 14.80 -9.45 -4.95
N THR A 66 14.07 -10.55 -5.09
CA THR A 66 13.30 -11.10 -3.97
C THR A 66 14.21 -11.37 -2.77
N GLY A 67 13.79 -10.91 -1.61
CA GLY A 67 14.55 -11.12 -0.38
C GLY A 67 15.67 -10.12 -0.13
N SER A 68 15.89 -9.15 -1.05
CA SER A 68 16.90 -8.14 -0.81
C SER A 68 16.50 -7.25 0.36
N PRO A 69 17.48 -6.68 1.09
CA PRO A 69 17.17 -5.77 2.17
C PRO A 69 16.34 -4.57 1.67
N ILE A 70 15.30 -4.21 2.40
CA ILE A 70 14.47 -3.06 2.04
C ILE A 70 14.34 -2.17 3.27
N VAL A 71 14.49 -0.87 3.04
CA VAL A 71 14.36 0.16 4.07
C VAL A 71 13.30 1.14 3.58
N ARG A 72 12.34 1.46 4.42
CA ARG A 72 11.21 2.30 4.03
C ARG A 72 11.62 3.58 3.32
N GLU A 73 12.61 4.29 3.84
CA GLU A 73 13.07 5.54 3.23
C GLU A 73 13.56 5.37 1.80
N GLN A 74 14.25 4.28 1.54
CA GLN A 74 14.75 3.98 0.20
C GLN A 74 13.62 3.59 -0.74
N ILE A 75 12.61 2.90 -0.24
CA ILE A 75 11.46 2.51 -1.03
C ILE A 75 10.60 3.73 -1.36
N VAL A 76 10.38 4.60 -0.38
CA VAL A 76 9.61 5.83 -0.62
C VAL A 76 10.29 6.69 -1.69
N ALA A 77 11.61 6.69 -1.75
CA ALA A 77 12.35 7.42 -2.77
C ALA A 77 12.13 6.89 -4.18
N LEU A 78 11.61 5.68 -4.34
CA LEU A 78 11.29 5.13 -5.66
C LEU A 78 9.94 5.61 -6.19
N TYR A 79 9.16 6.29 -5.39
CA TYR A 79 7.91 6.89 -5.85
C TYR A 79 8.20 8.19 -6.59
N GLU A 80 7.42 8.47 -7.62
CA GLU A 80 7.49 9.74 -8.32
C GLU A 80 7.13 10.86 -7.32
N GLU A 81 7.68 12.05 -7.48
CA GLU A 81 7.59 13.10 -6.49
C GLU A 81 6.17 13.40 -6.00
N CYS A 82 5.23 13.63 -6.90
CA CYS A 82 3.85 13.93 -6.51
C CYS A 82 3.19 12.76 -5.79
N SER A 83 3.48 11.54 -6.24
CA SER A 83 2.95 10.34 -5.62
C SER A 83 3.57 10.12 -4.24
N ARG A 84 4.85 10.43 -4.10
CA ARG A 84 5.54 10.34 -2.81
C ARG A 84 4.94 11.29 -1.79
N GLU A 85 4.68 12.51 -2.19
CA GLU A 85 4.05 13.51 -1.32
C GLU A 85 2.64 13.07 -0.92
N ALA A 86 1.87 12.57 -1.88
CA ALA A 86 0.53 12.08 -1.61
C ALA A 86 0.55 10.89 -0.65
N LEU A 87 1.46 9.95 -0.88
CA LEU A 87 1.58 8.78 0.00
C LEU A 87 1.90 9.18 1.42
N GLN A 88 2.84 10.09 1.62
CA GLN A 88 3.22 10.52 2.95
C GLN A 88 2.08 11.26 3.65
N ARG A 89 1.39 12.12 2.94
CA ARG A 89 0.26 12.87 3.49
C ARG A 89 -0.91 11.95 3.84
N VAL A 90 -1.26 11.06 2.93
CA VAL A 90 -2.37 10.12 3.12
C VAL A 90 -2.07 9.16 4.27
N ARG A 91 -0.84 8.63 4.33
CA ARG A 91 -0.42 7.74 5.40
C ARG A 91 -0.51 8.43 6.76
N LYS A 92 0.00 9.65 6.85
CA LYS A 92 -0.02 10.41 8.11
C LYS A 92 -1.46 10.63 8.59
N TYR A 93 -2.35 11.02 7.70
CA TYR A 93 -3.75 11.25 8.06
C TYR A 93 -4.43 9.94 8.48
N ALA A 94 -4.21 8.87 7.74
CA ALA A 94 -4.78 7.57 8.04
C ALA A 94 -4.32 7.06 9.41
N LEU A 95 -3.03 7.20 9.72
CA LEU A 95 -2.50 6.79 11.01
C LEU A 95 -3.11 7.59 12.16
N SER A 96 -3.38 8.88 11.96
CA SER A 96 -3.95 9.71 13.01
C SER A 96 -5.40 9.35 13.34
N ARG A 97 -6.09 8.66 12.44
CA ARG A 97 -7.49 8.29 12.59
C ARG A 97 -7.77 6.81 12.58
N ALA A 98 -6.76 6.00 12.46
CA ALA A 98 -6.87 4.55 12.29
C ALA A 98 -7.72 4.18 11.08
N TYR A 99 -7.56 4.93 9.99
CA TYR A 99 -8.23 4.64 8.73
C TYR A 99 -7.36 3.72 7.86
N GLY A 100 -8.01 2.95 6.99
CA GLY A 100 -7.33 2.37 5.85
C GLY A 100 -7.39 3.34 4.68
N PHE A 101 -6.76 2.96 3.56
CA PHE A 101 -6.86 3.76 2.34
C PHE A 101 -6.53 2.93 1.11
N ILE A 102 -7.00 3.43 -0.03
CA ILE A 102 -6.53 2.96 -1.33
C ILE A 102 -5.88 4.17 -1.99
N LEU A 103 -4.71 3.99 -2.57
CA LEU A 103 -3.96 5.06 -3.22
C LEU A 103 -3.40 4.56 -4.54
N ASP A 104 -3.60 5.34 -5.61
CA ASP A 104 -2.94 5.10 -6.88
C ASP A 104 -1.69 5.98 -6.93
N ALA A 105 -0.57 5.38 -7.22
CA ALA A 105 0.72 6.07 -7.17
C ALA A 105 1.64 5.62 -8.30
N ALA A 106 2.44 6.55 -8.80
CA ALA A 106 3.46 6.25 -9.79
C ALA A 106 4.76 5.94 -9.09
N ILE A 107 5.41 4.87 -9.51
CA ILE A 107 6.73 4.49 -9.02
C ILE A 107 7.72 4.44 -10.17
N GLU A 108 8.99 4.63 -9.84
CA GLU A 108 10.09 4.49 -10.78
C GLU A 108 10.92 3.30 -10.32
N PRO A 109 10.59 2.08 -10.76
CA PRO A 109 11.27 0.88 -10.29
C PRO A 109 12.75 0.91 -10.59
N ALA A 110 13.54 0.24 -9.74
CA ALA A 110 14.99 0.26 -9.84
C ALA A 110 15.52 -0.27 -11.18
N ALA A 111 14.83 -1.20 -11.80
CA ALA A 111 15.32 -1.86 -13.02
C ALA A 111 14.31 -1.92 -14.14
N SER A 112 13.31 -1.03 -14.16
CA SER A 112 12.32 -1.04 -15.22
C SER A 112 11.69 0.34 -15.38
N GLU A 113 10.80 0.48 -16.35
CA GLU A 113 10.13 1.75 -16.60
C GLU A 113 9.19 2.17 -15.49
N ALA A 114 8.96 3.47 -15.39
CA ALA A 114 7.96 4.01 -14.46
C ALA A 114 6.60 3.35 -14.70
N ARG A 115 5.85 3.15 -13.65
CA ARG A 115 4.53 2.52 -13.73
C ARG A 115 3.62 3.00 -12.62
N TRP A 116 2.33 2.83 -12.84
CA TRP A 116 1.34 3.10 -11.81
C TRP A 116 0.99 1.83 -11.07
N ILE A 117 0.86 1.96 -9.77
CA ILE A 117 0.44 0.86 -8.90
C ILE A 117 -0.73 1.32 -8.05
N ARG A 118 -1.48 0.36 -7.53
CA ARG A 118 -2.55 0.62 -6.57
C ARG A 118 -2.19 -0.03 -5.25
N ILE A 119 -2.31 0.75 -4.18
CA ILE A 119 -1.97 0.32 -2.83
C ILE A 119 -3.25 0.24 -2.00
N LEU A 120 -3.47 -0.88 -1.34
CA LEU A 120 -4.48 -1.01 -0.30
C LEU A 120 -3.74 -1.09 1.02
N ALA A 121 -4.11 -0.25 1.98
CA ALA A 121 -3.52 -0.25 3.31
C ALA A 121 -4.61 -0.39 4.36
N VAL A 122 -4.38 -1.26 5.33
CA VAL A 122 -5.31 -1.50 6.44
C VAL A 122 -4.49 -1.44 7.74
N PRO A 123 -4.91 -0.67 8.74
CA PRO A 123 -4.18 -0.60 10.01
C PRO A 123 -4.42 -1.84 10.86
N ILE A 124 -3.38 -2.26 11.57
CA ILE A 124 -3.47 -3.32 12.56
C ILE A 124 -3.32 -2.66 13.93
N LEU A 125 -4.36 -2.80 14.76
CA LEU A 125 -4.35 -2.21 16.08
C LEU A 125 -3.80 -3.19 17.12
N ALA A 126 -2.99 -2.64 18.03
CA ALA A 126 -2.50 -3.40 19.18
C ALA A 126 -2.68 -2.50 20.40
N GLU A 127 -3.48 -2.92 21.35
CA GLU A 127 -3.73 -2.17 22.58
C GLU A 127 -4.17 -0.73 22.32
N ARG A 128 -5.11 -0.54 21.38
CA ARG A 128 -5.68 0.76 21.02
C ARG A 128 -4.72 1.67 20.24
N ARG A 129 -3.57 1.14 19.83
CA ARG A 129 -2.63 1.89 19.01
C ARG A 129 -2.43 1.17 17.70
N ILE A 130 -2.05 1.89 16.68
CA ILE A 130 -1.70 1.26 15.42
C ILE A 130 -0.29 0.72 15.55
N GLY A 131 -0.14 -0.61 15.51
CA GLY A 131 1.17 -1.25 15.56
C GLY A 131 1.75 -1.46 14.18
N ALA A 132 0.90 -1.56 13.16
CA ALA A 132 1.34 -1.84 11.81
C ALA A 132 0.31 -1.38 10.79
N LEU A 133 0.77 -1.26 9.54
CA LEU A 133 -0.08 -1.19 8.36
C LEU A 133 0.25 -2.40 7.51
N HIS A 134 -0.74 -2.98 6.86
CA HIS A 134 -0.51 -4.03 5.89
C HIS A 134 -1.52 -3.94 4.76
N GLY A 135 -1.30 -4.67 3.70
CA GLY A 135 -2.22 -4.63 2.59
C GLY A 135 -1.70 -5.26 1.33
N LEU A 136 -2.20 -4.77 0.23
CA LEU A 136 -1.89 -5.30 -1.09
C LEU A 136 -1.37 -4.19 -2.00
N LYS A 137 -0.54 -4.59 -2.96
CA LYS A 137 -0.09 -3.69 -4.03
C LYS A 137 -0.21 -4.43 -5.35
N ARG A 138 -0.72 -3.77 -6.36
CA ARG A 138 -0.80 -4.34 -7.70
C ARG A 138 -0.49 -3.31 -8.76
N LYS A 139 -0.07 -3.79 -9.92
CA LYS A 139 0.16 -2.94 -11.07
C LYS A 139 -1.18 -2.53 -11.68
N LEU A 140 -1.31 -1.28 -12.04
CA LEU A 140 -2.47 -0.77 -12.76
C LEU A 140 -2.31 -0.94 -14.28
#